data_08e19bf136f5e71b3a8273df14a77c94
#
_entry.id   08e19bf136f5e71b3a8273df14a77c94
#
_cell.length_a   1.000
_cell.length_b   1.000
_cell.length_c   1.000
_cell.angle_alpha   90.00
_cell.angle_beta   90.00
_cell.angle_gamma   90.00
#
_symmetry.space_group_name_H-M   'P 1'
#
loop_
_entity.id
_entity.type
_entity.pdbx_description
1 polymer ?
#
loop_
_entity_poly.entity_id
_entity_poly.type
_entity_poly.pdbx_seq_one_letter_code
_entity_poly.pdbx_strand_id
1 'polypeptide(L)'
;MPRVRRVSLIAQVVAGFVALAWLAVMADAQPDVQDVTLKLSGQSCEANIVNVESALLHLRGVTMVDIEARKGHVVVGFDASQVSIPQILQTVGKQKGADWFCRAQLASG
;
A
#
# COMPACT_ATOMS: atom_id res chain seq x y z
N MET A 1 -35.28 -2.39 -46.44
CA MET A 1 -34.74 -3.73 -46.34
C MET A 1 -34.53 -4.12 -44.87
N PRO A 2 -35.42 -4.88 -44.30
CA PRO A 2 -35.34 -5.15 -42.85
C PRO A 2 -34.16 -6.03 -42.45
N ARG A 3 -33.58 -6.82 -43.33
CA ARG A 3 -32.42 -7.69 -42.99
C ARG A 3 -31.13 -6.90 -42.72
N VAL A 4 -30.90 -5.80 -43.36
CA VAL A 4 -29.70 -4.98 -43.20
C VAL A 4 -29.73 -4.27 -41.80
N ARG A 5 -30.90 -3.87 -41.34
CA ARG A 5 -31.08 -3.23 -40.04
C ARG A 5 -30.79 -4.20 -38.88
N ARG A 6 -31.17 -5.47 -39.01
CA ARG A 6 -30.92 -6.49 -37.99
C ARG A 6 -29.45 -6.79 -37.83
N VAL A 7 -28.70 -6.86 -38.91
CA VAL A 7 -27.26 -7.08 -38.89
C VAL A 7 -26.54 -5.90 -38.24
N SER A 8 -26.95 -4.67 -38.52
CA SER A 8 -26.39 -3.46 -37.92
C SER A 8 -26.62 -3.42 -36.39
N LEU A 9 -27.81 -3.83 -35.93
CA LEU A 9 -28.10 -3.88 -34.50
C LEU A 9 -27.24 -4.92 -33.76
N ILE A 10 -27.02 -6.08 -34.35
CA ILE A 10 -26.17 -7.13 -33.76
C ILE A 10 -24.73 -6.64 -33.66
N ALA A 11 -24.22 -5.94 -34.69
CA ALA A 11 -22.87 -5.37 -34.67
C ALA A 11 -22.70 -4.33 -33.54
N GLN A 12 -23.71 -3.52 -33.29
CA GLN A 12 -23.65 -2.52 -32.21
C GLN A 12 -23.65 -3.17 -30.83
N VAL A 13 -24.39 -4.24 -30.62
CA VAL A 13 -24.42 -4.98 -29.35
C VAL A 13 -23.06 -5.63 -29.06
N VAL A 14 -22.41 -6.22 -30.07
CA VAL A 14 -21.08 -6.81 -29.91
C VAL A 14 -20.04 -5.75 -29.54
N ALA A 15 -20.08 -4.58 -30.16
CA ALA A 15 -19.17 -3.47 -29.83
C ALA A 15 -19.38 -3.00 -28.37
N GLY A 16 -20.63 -2.95 -27.90
CA GLY A 16 -20.93 -2.59 -26.53
C GLY A 16 -20.37 -3.59 -25.50
N PHE A 17 -20.45 -4.88 -25.81
CA PHE A 17 -19.88 -5.93 -24.94
C PHE A 17 -18.36 -5.82 -24.78
N VAL A 18 -17.64 -5.54 -25.86
CA VAL A 18 -16.19 -5.38 -25.83
C VAL A 18 -15.77 -4.17 -24.97
N ALA A 19 -16.49 -3.06 -25.06
CA ALA A 19 -16.23 -1.88 -24.25
C ALA A 19 -16.45 -2.14 -22.74
N LEU A 20 -17.49 -2.88 -22.37
CA LEU A 20 -17.77 -3.25 -21.00
C LEU A 20 -16.69 -4.17 -20.41
N ALA A 21 -16.18 -5.12 -21.19
CA ALA A 21 -15.10 -6.00 -20.76
C ALA A 21 -13.81 -5.23 -20.44
N TRP A 22 -13.48 -4.20 -21.20
CA TRP A 22 -12.33 -3.34 -20.96
C TRP A 22 -12.47 -2.54 -19.67
N LEU A 23 -13.64 -2.00 -19.38
CA LEU A 23 -13.90 -1.27 -18.13
C LEU A 23 -13.79 -2.19 -16.92
N ALA A 24 -14.25 -3.43 -17.00
CA ALA A 24 -14.12 -4.40 -15.92
C ALA A 24 -12.65 -4.72 -15.61
N VAL A 25 -11.80 -4.87 -16.62
CA VAL A 25 -10.35 -5.13 -16.44
C VAL A 25 -9.67 -3.95 -15.75
N MET A 26 -10.02 -2.71 -16.08
CA MET A 26 -9.47 -1.53 -15.43
C MET A 26 -9.93 -1.39 -13.98
N ALA A 27 -11.16 -1.81 -13.67
CA ALA A 27 -11.68 -1.77 -12.30
C ALA A 27 -10.94 -2.74 -11.35
N ASP A 28 -10.39 -3.86 -11.86
CA ASP A 28 -9.64 -4.84 -11.07
C ASP A 28 -8.21 -4.38 -10.73
N ALA A 29 -7.75 -3.27 -11.28
CA ALA A 29 -6.39 -2.74 -11.07
C ALA A 29 -6.31 -1.70 -9.94
N GLN A 30 -7.26 -1.68 -9.00
CA GLN A 30 -7.26 -0.74 -7.88
C GLN A 30 -6.20 -1.13 -6.84
N PRO A 31 -5.53 -0.13 -6.20
CA PRO A 31 -4.55 -0.42 -5.15
C PRO A 31 -5.23 -1.04 -3.93
N ASP A 32 -4.52 -1.95 -3.26
CA ASP A 32 -4.95 -2.59 -2.03
C ASP A 32 -4.32 -1.85 -0.84
N VAL A 33 -4.94 -0.75 -0.43
CA VAL A 33 -4.45 0.09 0.66
C VAL A 33 -4.86 -0.51 2.00
N GLN A 34 -3.87 -0.74 2.86
CA GLN A 34 -4.05 -1.30 4.20
C GLN A 34 -3.29 -0.45 5.21
N ASP A 35 -3.63 -0.60 6.48
CA ASP A 35 -2.92 0.01 7.59
C ASP A 35 -2.37 -1.10 8.50
N VAL A 36 -1.17 -0.87 9.04
CA VAL A 36 -0.58 -1.75 10.04
C VAL A 36 -0.01 -0.90 11.17
N THR A 37 -0.18 -1.37 12.41
CA THR A 37 0.42 -0.74 13.57
C THR A 37 1.64 -1.56 13.97
N LEU A 38 2.77 -0.89 14.10
CA LEU A 38 4.03 -1.52 14.50
C LEU A 38 4.41 -1.02 15.90
N LYS A 39 4.88 -1.94 16.73
CA LYS A 39 5.51 -1.61 18.00
C LYS A 39 7.00 -1.44 17.76
N LEU A 40 7.55 -0.31 18.15
CA LEU A 40 8.97 0.00 18.02
C LEU A 40 9.70 -0.31 19.30
N SER A 41 10.92 -0.82 19.18
CA SER A 41 11.83 -1.06 20.30
C SER A 41 13.26 -0.83 19.83
N GLY A 42 14.16 -0.79 20.78
CA GLY A 42 15.59 -0.61 20.50
C GLY A 42 16.17 0.57 21.25
N GLN A 43 17.50 0.57 21.35
CA GLN A 43 18.23 1.60 22.09
C GLN A 43 18.06 2.95 21.39
N SER A 44 17.53 3.92 22.11
CA SER A 44 17.32 5.31 21.64
C SER A 44 16.50 5.40 20.36
N CYS A 45 15.64 4.41 20.10
CA CYS A 45 14.81 4.42 18.90
C CYS A 45 13.82 5.59 18.92
N GLU A 46 13.18 5.89 20.05
CA GLU A 46 12.25 7.01 20.17
C GLU A 46 12.90 8.35 19.83
N ALA A 47 14.12 8.56 20.25
CA ALA A 47 14.84 9.80 19.97
C ALA A 47 15.16 9.94 18.48
N ASN A 48 15.14 8.84 17.73
CA ASN A 48 15.45 8.79 16.31
C ASN A 48 14.25 8.40 15.44
N ILE A 49 13.06 8.54 15.96
CA ILE A 49 11.82 8.10 15.26
C ILE A 49 11.60 8.82 13.94
N VAL A 50 12.09 10.05 13.79
CA VAL A 50 12.01 10.80 12.53
C VAL A 50 12.80 10.10 11.43
N ASN A 51 13.90 9.43 11.76
CA ASN A 51 14.65 8.64 10.78
C ASN A 51 13.84 7.43 10.29
N VAL A 52 13.09 6.80 11.20
CA VAL A 52 12.20 5.70 10.85
C VAL A 52 11.08 6.19 9.95
N GLU A 53 10.45 7.30 10.30
CA GLU A 53 9.39 7.92 9.48
C GLU A 53 9.90 8.22 8.08
N SER A 54 11.05 8.87 7.97
CA SER A 54 11.63 9.22 6.68
C SER A 54 11.93 7.99 5.84
N ALA A 55 12.53 6.96 6.43
CA ALA A 55 12.84 5.73 5.73
C ALA A 55 11.58 5.03 5.21
N LEU A 56 10.53 4.98 6.01
CA LEU A 56 9.26 4.37 5.60
C LEU A 56 8.58 5.17 4.50
N LEU A 57 8.62 6.51 4.57
CA LEU A 57 8.03 7.35 3.54
C LEU A 57 8.75 7.21 2.19
N HIS A 58 10.02 6.85 2.19
CA HIS A 58 10.78 6.60 0.97
C HIS A 58 10.59 5.18 0.41
N LEU A 59 9.97 4.29 1.18
CA LEU A 59 9.70 2.93 0.72
C LEU A 59 8.52 2.94 -0.25
N ARG A 60 8.75 2.44 -1.45
CA ARG A 60 7.72 2.41 -2.49
C ARG A 60 6.52 1.58 -2.02
N GLY A 61 5.33 2.14 -2.16
CA GLY A 61 4.09 1.52 -1.73
C GLY A 61 3.58 2.00 -0.37
N VAL A 62 4.42 2.67 0.42
CA VAL A 62 3.99 3.31 1.66
C VAL A 62 3.30 4.63 1.33
N THR A 63 2.09 4.80 1.83
CA THR A 63 1.23 5.96 1.54
C THR A 63 1.12 6.93 2.70
N MET A 64 1.33 6.46 3.93
CA MET A 64 1.18 7.29 5.12
C MET A 64 2.00 6.67 6.26
N VAL A 65 2.59 7.53 7.09
CA VAL A 65 3.28 7.12 8.32
C VAL A 65 2.85 8.06 9.43
N ASP A 66 2.30 7.51 10.51
CA ASP A 66 1.88 8.28 11.68
C ASP A 66 2.71 7.82 12.89
N ILE A 67 3.59 8.71 13.36
CA ILE A 67 4.45 8.46 14.51
C ILE A 67 3.89 9.04 15.81
N GLU A 68 2.75 9.71 15.75
CA GLU A 68 2.15 10.42 16.88
C GLU A 68 0.90 9.73 17.46
N ALA A 69 0.38 8.72 16.78
CA ALA A 69 -0.85 8.07 17.18
C ALA A 69 -0.74 7.41 18.56
N ARG A 70 0.41 6.84 18.87
CA ARG A 70 0.66 6.19 20.17
C ARG A 70 2.17 6.12 20.42
N LYS A 71 2.60 6.49 21.63
CA LYS A 71 4.01 6.43 21.99
C LYS A 71 4.58 5.02 21.81
N GLY A 72 5.75 4.91 21.20
CA GLY A 72 6.41 3.63 20.94
C GLY A 72 5.80 2.82 19.81
N HIS A 73 4.87 3.40 19.06
CA HIS A 73 4.21 2.76 17.94
C HIS A 73 4.24 3.66 16.71
N VAL A 74 4.12 3.04 15.55
CA VAL A 74 3.95 3.76 14.28
C VAL A 74 2.83 3.07 13.50
N VAL A 75 1.95 3.88 12.91
CA VAL A 75 0.92 3.38 12.00
C VAL A 75 1.39 3.64 10.58
N VAL A 76 1.40 2.61 9.76
CA VAL A 76 1.86 2.68 8.37
C VAL A 76 0.72 2.32 7.45
N GLY A 77 0.34 3.25 6.58
CA GLY A 77 -0.56 2.98 5.48
C GLY A 77 0.26 2.56 4.26
N PHE A 78 -0.14 1.52 3.58
CA PHE A 78 0.62 0.97 2.47
C PHE A 78 -0.26 0.27 1.46
N ASP A 79 0.23 0.19 0.24
CA ASP A 79 -0.39 -0.57 -0.85
C ASP A 79 0.21 -1.97 -0.85
N ALA A 80 -0.59 -2.96 -0.45
CA ALA A 80 -0.15 -4.35 -0.33
C ALA A 80 0.22 -4.99 -1.67
N SER A 81 -0.17 -4.37 -2.78
CA SER A 81 0.26 -4.81 -4.12
C SER A 81 1.68 -4.37 -4.46
N GLN A 82 2.25 -3.40 -3.73
CA GLN A 82 3.58 -2.85 -3.98
C GLN A 82 4.60 -3.16 -2.91
N VAL A 83 4.17 -3.31 -1.66
CA VAL A 83 5.07 -3.54 -0.53
C VAL A 83 4.43 -4.52 0.45
N SER A 84 5.23 -5.35 1.07
CA SER A 84 4.79 -6.33 2.07
C SER A 84 5.11 -5.87 3.49
N ILE A 85 4.40 -6.42 4.47
CA ILE A 85 4.68 -6.17 5.88
C ILE A 85 6.13 -6.56 6.24
N PRO A 86 6.67 -7.72 5.82
CA PRO A 86 8.08 -8.02 6.08
C PRO A 86 9.05 -6.97 5.55
N GLN A 87 8.79 -6.38 4.38
CA GLN A 87 9.64 -5.31 3.84
C GLN A 87 9.57 -4.05 4.70
N ILE A 88 8.41 -3.72 5.23
CA ILE A 88 8.23 -2.59 6.14
C ILE A 88 9.03 -2.83 7.42
N LEU A 89 8.90 -4.02 8.01
CA LEU A 89 9.64 -4.39 9.23
C LEU A 89 11.16 -4.33 9.00
N GLN A 90 11.64 -4.84 7.88
CA GLN A 90 13.05 -4.79 7.52
C GLN A 90 13.56 -3.37 7.34
N THR A 91 12.75 -2.50 6.76
CA THR A 91 13.12 -1.09 6.57
C THR A 91 13.36 -0.41 7.92
N VAL A 92 12.51 -0.67 8.90
CA VAL A 92 12.71 -0.16 10.26
C VAL A 92 14.00 -0.75 10.87
N GLY A 93 14.22 -2.04 10.72
CA GLY A 93 15.39 -2.72 11.26
C GLY A 93 16.72 -2.28 10.68
N LYS A 94 16.71 -1.62 9.53
CA LYS A 94 17.91 -1.04 8.93
C LYS A 94 18.26 0.33 9.50
N GLN A 95 17.36 0.94 10.26
CA GLN A 95 17.58 2.25 10.84
C GLN A 95 18.40 2.11 12.11
N LYS A 96 19.65 2.53 12.04
CA LYS A 96 20.60 2.44 13.14
C LYS A 96 21.73 3.46 12.95
N GLY A 97 22.33 3.83 14.05
CA GLY A 97 23.52 4.68 14.08
C GLY A 97 24.55 4.13 15.06
N ALA A 98 25.54 4.95 15.45
CA ALA A 98 26.59 4.53 16.35
C ALA A 98 26.06 4.14 17.73
N ASP A 99 25.04 4.88 18.21
CA ASP A 99 24.52 4.71 19.59
C ASP A 99 23.04 4.35 19.64
N TRP A 100 22.42 3.98 18.51
CA TRP A 100 21.01 3.70 18.48
C TRP A 100 20.66 2.66 17.40
N PHE A 101 19.54 2.00 17.62
CA PHE A 101 18.95 1.11 16.61
C PHE A 101 17.45 1.01 16.85
N CYS A 102 16.73 0.66 15.80
CA CYS A 102 15.28 0.44 15.86
C CYS A 102 14.94 -0.98 15.41
N ARG A 103 13.92 -1.54 16.04
CA ARG A 103 13.28 -2.79 15.64
C ARG A 103 11.77 -2.57 15.63
N ALA A 104 11.10 -3.24 14.73
CA ALA A 104 9.66 -3.20 14.66
C ALA A 104 9.08 -4.60 14.69
N GLN A 105 7.94 -4.73 15.35
CA GLN A 105 7.14 -5.95 15.32
C GLN A 105 5.68 -5.56 15.19
N LEU A 106 4.85 -6.47 14.71
CA LEU A 106 3.43 -6.22 14.64
C LEU A 106 2.86 -6.01 16.03
N ALA A 107 2.09 -4.94 16.20
CA ALA A 107 1.40 -4.73 17.46
C ALA A 107 0.26 -5.74 17.59
N SER A 108 0.21 -6.43 18.73
CA SER A 108 -0.84 -7.40 19.00
C SER A 108 -2.05 -6.72 19.62
N GLY A 109 -3.20 -6.99 19.08
CA GLY A 109 -4.48 -6.51 19.57
C GLY A 109 -4.88 -5.17 19.07
#